data_6191370da5db426bb4b005b9b3f787c8
#
_entry.id   6191370da5db426bb4b005b9b3f787c8
#
_cell.length_a   1.000
_cell.length_b   1.000
_cell.length_c   1.000
_cell.angle_alpha   90.00
_cell.angle_beta   90.00
_cell.angle_gamma   90.00
#
_symmetry.space_group_name_H-M   'P 1'
#
loop_
_entity.id
_entity.type
_entity.pdbx_description
1 polymer ?
#
loop_
_entity_poly.entity_id
_entity_poly.type
_entity_poly.pdbx_seq_one_letter_code
_entity_poly.pdbx_strand_id
1 'polypeptide(L)'
;MRCLYLHGFASGPGSAKGVAFAEAFARRGVEVERLNLRVPSLAHLRLSAMIDHVVATIGAAEQVVLIGSSLGGLTAARVAERVPAVRALVLLAPAFCMAERWRARLGDDGAAWRRDGSIEVFDHAERRPARVDVGFLDDAAATDVGWPTVTAPTW
;
A
#
# COMPACT_ATOMS: atom_id res chain seq x y z
N MET A 1 21.26 3.43 -4.42
CA MET A 1 19.99 2.66 -4.54
C MET A 1 19.21 2.81 -3.24
N ARG A 2 17.94 3.21 -3.30
CA ARG A 2 17.04 3.29 -2.12
C ARG A 2 16.19 2.04 -2.03
N CYS A 3 15.83 1.63 -0.82
CA CYS A 3 14.91 0.52 -0.58
C CYS A 3 13.76 1.01 0.29
N LEU A 4 12.53 0.91 -0.20
CA LEU A 4 11.32 1.41 0.46
C LEU A 4 10.40 0.25 0.82
N TYR A 5 9.89 0.21 2.06
CA TYR A 5 8.88 -0.74 2.48
C TYR A 5 7.51 -0.07 2.61
N LEU A 6 6.52 -0.70 2.01
CA LEU A 6 5.14 -0.25 1.89
C LEU A 6 4.21 -1.21 2.66
N HIS A 7 3.61 -0.72 3.75
CA HIS A 7 2.75 -1.54 4.62
C HIS A 7 1.34 -1.76 4.06
N GLY A 8 0.61 -2.71 4.64
CA GLY A 8 -0.77 -3.03 4.27
C GLY A 8 -1.82 -2.11 4.87
N PHE A 9 -3.09 -2.40 4.53
CA PHE A 9 -4.27 -1.69 5.03
C PHE A 9 -4.33 -1.68 6.57
N ALA A 10 -4.76 -0.56 7.15
CA ALA A 10 -4.88 -0.32 8.60
C ALA A 10 -3.61 -0.66 9.41
N SER A 11 -2.44 -0.61 8.75
CA SER A 11 -1.13 -0.85 9.35
C SER A 11 -0.29 0.44 9.36
N GLY A 12 1.02 0.32 9.62
CA GLY A 12 1.93 1.46 9.66
C GLY A 12 3.40 1.06 9.49
N PRO A 13 4.32 2.05 9.53
CA PRO A 13 5.77 1.81 9.39
C PRO A 13 6.34 0.83 10.43
N GLY A 14 5.70 0.71 11.59
CA GLY A 14 6.06 -0.23 12.67
C GLY A 14 5.54 -1.65 12.49
N SER A 15 4.97 -2.00 11.32
CA SER A 15 4.47 -3.35 11.06
C SER A 15 5.56 -4.41 11.24
N ALA A 16 5.21 -5.57 11.79
CA ALA A 16 6.16 -6.66 12.06
C ALA A 16 6.96 -7.06 10.80
N LYS A 17 6.30 -7.15 9.64
CA LYS A 17 6.99 -7.43 8.37
C LYS A 17 7.97 -6.32 7.99
N GLY A 18 7.57 -5.05 8.12
CA GLY A 18 8.44 -3.90 7.81
C GLY A 18 9.68 -3.87 8.69
N VAL A 19 9.51 -4.14 9.99
CA VAL A 19 10.62 -4.23 10.94
C VAL A 19 11.54 -5.39 10.57
N ALA A 20 11.00 -6.59 10.33
CA ALA A 20 11.78 -7.77 9.97
C ALA A 20 12.60 -7.57 8.68
N PHE A 21 12.02 -6.93 7.65
CA PHE A 21 12.76 -6.58 6.43
C PHE A 21 13.88 -5.58 6.73
N ALA A 22 13.57 -4.50 7.46
CA ALA A 22 14.56 -3.48 7.80
C ALA A 22 15.76 -4.09 8.56
N GLU A 23 15.51 -4.95 9.55
CA GLU A 23 16.56 -5.66 10.30
C GLU A 23 17.36 -6.63 9.44
N ALA A 24 16.69 -7.42 8.59
CA ALA A 24 17.35 -8.39 7.72
C ALA A 24 18.27 -7.71 6.70
N PHE A 25 17.85 -6.59 6.15
CA PHE A 25 18.62 -5.81 5.17
C PHE A 25 19.74 -5.01 5.83
N ALA A 26 19.49 -4.45 7.03
CA ALA A 26 20.52 -3.74 7.80
C ALA A 26 21.73 -4.62 8.09
N ARG A 27 21.53 -5.92 8.38
CA ARG A 27 22.62 -6.89 8.54
C ARG A 27 23.49 -7.07 7.28
N ARG A 28 23.02 -6.56 6.13
CA ARG A 28 23.72 -6.59 4.84
C ARG A 28 24.15 -5.19 4.39
N GLY A 29 24.07 -4.20 5.29
CA GLY A 29 24.45 -2.81 5.00
C GLY A 29 23.45 -2.07 4.10
N VAL A 30 22.21 -2.56 3.99
CA VAL A 30 21.15 -1.91 3.20
C VAL A 30 20.10 -1.34 4.15
N GLU A 31 19.89 -0.02 4.06
CA GLU A 31 18.79 0.65 4.78
C GLU A 31 17.46 0.46 4.05
N VAL A 32 16.41 0.09 4.80
CA VAL A 32 15.03 0.02 4.32
C VAL A 32 14.23 1.11 4.98
N GLU A 33 13.84 2.10 4.20
CA GLU A 33 12.95 3.18 4.63
C GLU A 33 11.50 2.65 4.65
N ARG A 34 10.85 2.73 5.82
CA ARG A 34 9.47 2.26 6.01
C ARG A 34 8.51 3.43 5.92
N LEU A 35 7.79 3.54 4.81
CA LEU A 35 6.90 4.67 4.55
C LEU A 35 5.60 4.57 5.34
N ASN A 36 5.08 5.73 5.73
CA ASN A 36 3.73 5.84 6.25
C ASN A 36 2.75 6.08 5.09
N LEU A 37 1.99 5.04 4.73
CA LEU A 37 1.01 5.09 3.65
C LEU A 37 -0.38 5.54 4.12
N ARG A 38 -0.54 6.04 5.34
CA ARG A 38 -1.83 6.50 5.88
C ARG A 38 -2.12 7.93 5.39
N VAL A 39 -2.34 8.07 4.09
CA VAL A 39 -2.47 9.37 3.43
C VAL A 39 -3.83 9.55 2.75
N PRO A 40 -4.46 10.72 2.96
CA PRO A 40 -4.04 11.81 3.85
C PRO A 40 -4.11 11.45 5.34
N SER A 41 -4.91 10.45 5.72
CA SER A 41 -4.99 9.84 7.06
C SER A 41 -5.58 8.43 6.95
N LEU A 42 -5.60 7.64 8.03
CA LEU A 42 -6.31 6.35 8.01
C LEU A 42 -7.82 6.56 7.78
N ALA A 43 -8.42 7.55 8.41
CA ALA A 43 -9.84 7.85 8.27
C ALA A 43 -10.24 8.22 6.84
N HIS A 44 -9.38 8.91 6.14
CA HIS A 44 -9.57 9.37 4.75
C HIS A 44 -8.57 8.74 3.79
N LEU A 45 -8.26 7.47 3.97
CA LEU A 45 -7.29 6.75 3.15
C LEU A 45 -7.68 6.77 1.67
N ARG A 46 -6.70 6.95 0.78
CA ARG A 46 -6.89 6.92 -0.68
C ARG A 46 -5.73 6.18 -1.34
N LEU A 47 -6.04 5.22 -2.20
CA LEU A 47 -5.02 4.48 -2.95
C LEU A 47 -4.25 5.41 -3.90
N SER A 48 -4.96 6.33 -4.56
CA SER A 48 -4.34 7.35 -5.41
C SER A 48 -3.33 8.19 -4.64
N ALA A 49 -3.70 8.70 -3.46
CA ALA A 49 -2.81 9.48 -2.61
C ALA A 49 -1.61 8.66 -2.10
N MET A 50 -1.80 7.36 -1.81
CA MET A 50 -0.69 6.47 -1.45
C MET A 50 0.33 6.34 -2.59
N ILE A 51 -0.15 6.15 -3.81
CA ILE A 51 0.69 6.07 -5.00
C ILE A 51 1.46 7.37 -5.18
N ASP A 52 0.77 8.51 -5.16
CA ASP A 52 1.38 9.83 -5.36
C ASP A 52 2.40 10.16 -4.25
N HIS A 53 2.12 9.76 -3.01
CA HIS A 53 3.05 9.90 -1.89
C HIS A 53 4.35 9.09 -2.12
N VAL A 54 4.24 7.85 -2.59
CA VAL A 54 5.43 7.03 -2.90
C VAL A 54 6.20 7.62 -4.08
N VAL A 55 5.52 8.05 -5.13
CA VAL A 55 6.15 8.71 -6.29
C VAL A 55 6.90 9.97 -5.85
N ALA A 56 6.28 10.82 -5.04
CA ALA A 56 6.91 12.02 -4.49
C ALA A 56 8.13 11.69 -3.60
N THR A 57 8.02 10.62 -2.80
CA THR A 57 9.12 10.16 -1.94
C THR A 57 10.32 9.63 -2.76
N ILE A 58 10.05 8.94 -3.87
CA ILE A 58 11.11 8.50 -4.79
C ILE A 58 11.82 9.73 -5.37
N GLY A 59 11.07 10.74 -5.80
CA GLY A 59 11.63 11.98 -6.33
C GLY A 59 12.61 11.75 -7.47
N ALA A 60 13.78 12.36 -7.39
CA ALA A 60 14.85 12.24 -8.37
C ALA A 60 15.80 11.03 -8.16
N ALA A 61 15.41 10.04 -7.33
CA ALA A 61 16.23 8.86 -7.11
C ALA A 61 16.40 8.06 -8.42
N GLU A 62 17.65 7.69 -8.74
CA GLU A 62 17.97 6.96 -9.96
C GLU A 62 17.58 5.49 -9.93
N GLN A 63 17.61 4.88 -8.74
CA GLN A 63 17.34 3.45 -8.54
C GLN A 63 16.63 3.21 -7.21
N VAL A 64 15.47 2.55 -7.29
CA VAL A 64 14.65 2.21 -6.12
C VAL A 64 14.21 0.75 -6.18
N VAL A 65 14.23 0.09 -5.03
CA VAL A 65 13.58 -1.20 -4.79
C VAL A 65 12.37 -0.96 -3.91
N LEU A 66 11.22 -1.49 -4.29
CA LEU A 66 9.99 -1.44 -3.49
C LEU A 66 9.69 -2.81 -2.91
N ILE A 67 9.43 -2.86 -1.61
CA ILE A 67 8.94 -4.05 -0.89
C ILE A 67 7.54 -3.73 -0.41
N GLY A 68 6.53 -4.42 -0.93
CA GLY A 68 5.13 -4.12 -0.61
C GLY A 68 4.35 -5.30 -0.05
N SER A 69 3.60 -5.09 1.03
CA SER A 69 2.73 -6.11 1.61
C SER A 69 1.25 -5.75 1.44
N SER A 70 0.45 -6.67 0.90
CA SER A 70 -1.00 -6.51 0.70
C SER A 70 -1.33 -5.23 -0.09
N LEU A 71 -2.04 -4.25 0.50
CA LEU A 71 -2.31 -2.95 -0.11
C LEU A 71 -1.02 -2.20 -0.50
N GLY A 72 0.05 -2.30 0.31
CA GLY A 72 1.37 -1.77 -0.03
C GLY A 72 1.99 -2.47 -1.24
N GLY A 73 1.69 -3.75 -1.46
CA GLY A 73 2.11 -4.49 -2.67
C GLY A 73 1.39 -4.00 -3.92
N LEU A 74 0.09 -3.75 -3.84
CA LEU A 74 -0.67 -3.11 -4.92
C LEU A 74 -0.11 -1.70 -5.21
N THR A 75 0.10 -0.90 -4.17
CA THR A 75 0.68 0.44 -4.31
C THR A 75 2.05 0.38 -4.99
N ALA A 76 2.94 -0.55 -4.58
CA ALA A 76 4.26 -0.73 -5.19
C ALA A 76 4.16 -1.04 -6.69
N ALA A 77 3.27 -1.94 -7.07
CA ALA A 77 3.08 -2.30 -8.48
C ALA A 77 2.56 -1.12 -9.31
N ARG A 78 1.56 -0.39 -8.80
CA ARG A 78 1.03 0.82 -9.47
C ARG A 78 2.05 1.95 -9.58
N VAL A 79 2.95 2.08 -8.60
CA VAL A 79 4.08 3.01 -8.69
C VAL A 79 5.07 2.57 -9.77
N ALA A 80 5.39 1.27 -9.84
CA ALA A 80 6.34 0.75 -10.82
C ALA A 80 5.88 0.93 -12.28
N GLU A 81 4.57 0.97 -12.52
CA GLU A 81 4.02 1.31 -13.85
C GLU A 81 4.33 2.75 -14.28
N ARG A 82 4.55 3.66 -13.32
CA ARG A 82 4.71 5.10 -13.55
C ARG A 82 6.14 5.58 -13.42
N VAL A 83 6.98 4.86 -12.67
CA VAL A 83 8.31 5.32 -12.25
C VAL A 83 9.41 4.38 -12.75
N PRO A 84 10.08 4.70 -13.87
CA PRO A 84 11.16 3.87 -14.42
C PRO A 84 12.36 3.65 -13.48
N ALA A 85 12.51 4.51 -12.47
CA ALA A 85 13.53 4.35 -11.43
C ALA A 85 13.29 3.13 -10.52
N VAL A 86 12.08 2.54 -10.53
CA VAL A 86 11.81 1.28 -9.82
C VAL A 86 12.47 0.13 -10.56
N ARG A 87 13.53 -0.42 -9.96
CA ARG A 87 14.39 -1.44 -10.57
C ARG A 87 14.05 -2.86 -10.13
N ALA A 88 13.33 -3.00 -9.03
CA ALA A 88 12.88 -4.31 -8.54
C ALA A 88 11.69 -4.15 -7.57
N LEU A 89 10.85 -5.19 -7.53
CA LEU A 89 9.73 -5.34 -6.61
C LEU A 89 9.86 -6.62 -5.80
N VAL A 90 9.50 -6.54 -4.52
CA VAL A 90 9.22 -7.70 -3.66
C VAL A 90 7.78 -7.58 -3.17
N LEU A 91 6.92 -8.49 -3.60
CA LEU A 91 5.48 -8.42 -3.36
C LEU A 91 5.01 -9.54 -2.42
N LEU A 92 4.51 -9.17 -1.25
CA LEU A 92 4.03 -10.08 -0.22
C LEU A 92 2.50 -10.11 -0.26
N ALA A 93 1.92 -11.11 -0.92
CA ALA A 93 0.48 -11.26 -1.10
C ALA A 93 -0.19 -9.94 -1.54
N PRO A 94 0.17 -9.35 -2.68
CA PRO A 94 -0.33 -8.06 -3.12
C PRO A 94 -1.85 -8.08 -3.32
N ALA A 95 -2.52 -6.99 -2.94
CA ALA A 95 -3.97 -6.87 -2.99
C ALA A 95 -4.48 -6.48 -4.40
N PHE A 96 -4.02 -7.15 -5.45
CA PHE A 96 -4.43 -6.88 -6.83
C PHE A 96 -5.93 -7.07 -7.03
N CYS A 97 -6.52 -6.25 -7.88
CA CYS A 97 -7.97 -6.20 -8.13
C CYS A 97 -8.75 -6.04 -6.82
N MET A 98 -8.24 -5.22 -5.91
CA MET A 98 -8.77 -5.10 -4.54
C MET A 98 -10.22 -4.63 -4.55
N ALA A 99 -10.57 -3.63 -5.34
CA ALA A 99 -11.92 -3.08 -5.38
C ALA A 99 -12.95 -4.12 -5.83
N GLU A 100 -12.62 -4.95 -6.83
CA GLU A 100 -13.47 -6.03 -7.31
C GLU A 100 -13.60 -7.15 -6.26
N ARG A 101 -12.46 -7.59 -5.72
CA ARG A 101 -12.40 -8.66 -4.70
C ARG A 101 -13.10 -8.25 -3.40
N TRP A 102 -12.99 -7.01 -3.01
CA TRP A 102 -13.69 -6.50 -1.82
C TRP A 102 -15.18 -6.40 -2.07
N ARG A 103 -15.61 -5.93 -3.25
CA ARG A 103 -17.04 -5.92 -3.61
C ARG A 103 -17.64 -7.33 -3.50
N ALA A 104 -16.95 -8.35 -4.01
CA ALA A 104 -17.40 -9.73 -3.94
C ALA A 104 -17.36 -10.31 -2.51
N ARG A 105 -16.38 -9.91 -1.69
CA ARG A 105 -16.13 -10.49 -0.36
C ARG A 105 -16.89 -9.79 0.75
N LEU A 106 -17.08 -8.48 0.67
CA LEU A 106 -17.73 -7.69 1.72
C LEU A 106 -19.28 -7.85 1.71
N GLY A 107 -19.89 -8.19 0.57
CA GLY A 107 -21.33 -8.38 0.51
C GLY A 107 -22.11 -7.30 1.27
N ASP A 108 -22.85 -7.72 2.31
CA ASP A 108 -23.65 -6.83 3.16
C ASP A 108 -22.80 -5.79 3.92
N ASP A 109 -21.58 -6.12 4.32
CA ASP A 109 -20.66 -5.17 4.97
C ASP A 109 -20.23 -4.04 4.02
N GLY A 110 -20.07 -4.34 2.73
CA GLY A 110 -19.78 -3.34 1.71
C GLY A 110 -20.97 -2.41 1.48
N ALA A 111 -22.19 -2.95 1.50
CA ALA A 111 -23.43 -2.16 1.44
C ALA A 111 -23.58 -1.29 2.70
N ALA A 112 -23.29 -1.84 3.88
CA ALA A 112 -23.29 -1.09 5.14
C ALA A 112 -22.26 0.04 5.12
N TRP A 113 -21.03 -0.20 4.62
CA TRP A 113 -20.01 0.84 4.49
C TRP A 113 -20.50 2.01 3.62
N ARG A 114 -21.16 1.69 2.47
CA ARG A 114 -21.73 2.74 1.60
C ARG A 114 -22.88 3.50 2.25
N ARG A 115 -23.78 2.81 2.96
CA ARG A 115 -24.92 3.41 3.64
C ARG A 115 -24.47 4.30 4.81
N ASP A 116 -23.51 3.81 5.61
CA ASP A 116 -23.09 4.44 6.85
C ASP A 116 -21.91 5.42 6.64
N GLY A 117 -21.40 5.51 5.41
CA GLY A 117 -20.33 6.40 4.99
C GLY A 117 -18.93 6.02 5.51
N SER A 118 -18.83 5.10 6.44
CA SER A 118 -17.55 4.62 6.99
C SER A 118 -17.71 3.23 7.63
N ILE A 119 -16.60 2.50 7.73
CA ILE A 119 -16.52 1.20 8.42
C ILE A 119 -15.54 1.28 9.57
N GLU A 120 -15.83 0.52 10.64
CA GLU A 120 -14.87 0.32 11.72
C GLU A 120 -13.86 -0.76 11.33
N VAL A 121 -12.58 -0.49 11.60
CA VAL A 121 -11.46 -1.39 11.36
C VAL A 121 -10.55 -1.39 12.59
N PHE A 122 -9.78 -2.46 12.78
CA PHE A 122 -8.73 -2.44 13.79
C PHE A 122 -7.47 -1.77 13.23
N ASP A 123 -7.07 -0.66 13.84
CA ASP A 123 -5.82 0.04 13.54
C ASP A 123 -4.66 -0.72 14.19
N HIS A 124 -3.91 -1.47 13.38
CA HIS A 124 -2.78 -2.27 13.85
C HIS A 124 -1.58 -1.43 14.29
N ALA A 125 -1.47 -0.18 13.83
CA ALA A 125 -0.40 0.71 14.24
C ALA A 125 -0.67 1.32 15.62
N GLU A 126 -1.91 1.77 15.84
CA GLU A 126 -2.33 2.42 17.10
C GLU A 126 -2.95 1.43 18.11
N ARG A 127 -3.16 0.17 17.68
CA ARG A 127 -3.76 -0.92 18.48
C ARG A 127 -5.12 -0.57 19.07
N ARG A 128 -5.97 0.08 18.30
CA ARG A 128 -7.31 0.52 18.69
C ARG A 128 -8.28 0.47 17.51
N PRO A 129 -9.61 0.46 17.76
CA PRO A 129 -10.59 0.70 16.69
C PRO A 129 -10.38 2.05 16.02
N ALA A 130 -10.60 2.09 14.71
CA ALA A 130 -10.59 3.29 13.90
C ALA A 130 -11.67 3.20 12.82
N ARG A 131 -11.99 4.31 12.18
CA ARG A 131 -12.96 4.33 11.07
C ARG A 131 -12.27 4.74 9.78
N VAL A 132 -12.71 4.12 8.67
CA VAL A 132 -12.27 4.46 7.31
C VAL A 132 -13.50 4.87 6.52
N ASP A 133 -13.47 6.03 5.87
CA ASP A 133 -14.58 6.50 5.07
C ASP A 133 -14.76 5.70 3.76
N VAL A 134 -15.96 5.77 3.20
CA VAL A 134 -16.33 5.04 1.98
C VAL A 134 -15.56 5.52 0.75
N GLY A 135 -15.02 6.72 0.76
CA GLY A 135 -14.22 7.28 -0.33
C GLY A 135 -12.98 6.44 -0.65
N PHE A 136 -12.50 5.61 0.30
CA PHE A 136 -11.46 4.63 0.02
C PHE A 136 -11.90 3.60 -1.03
N LEU A 137 -13.14 3.09 -0.95
CA LEU A 137 -13.65 2.12 -1.93
C LEU A 137 -13.80 2.74 -3.32
N ASP A 138 -14.27 3.97 -3.38
CA ASP A 138 -14.51 4.67 -4.64
C ASP A 138 -13.19 5.04 -5.31
N ASP A 139 -12.25 5.57 -4.55
CA ASP A 139 -10.90 5.88 -5.03
C ASP A 139 -10.14 4.62 -5.48
N ALA A 140 -10.23 3.54 -4.70
CA ALA A 140 -9.62 2.27 -5.07
C ALA A 140 -10.23 1.69 -6.35
N ALA A 141 -11.55 1.79 -6.53
CA ALA A 141 -12.22 1.32 -7.74
C ALA A 141 -11.80 2.11 -8.99
N ALA A 142 -11.56 3.42 -8.84
CA ALA A 142 -11.09 4.28 -9.92
C ALA A 142 -9.59 4.09 -10.24
N THR A 143 -8.79 3.72 -9.23
CA THR A 143 -7.32 3.67 -9.32
C THR A 143 -6.80 2.27 -9.64
N ASP A 144 -7.42 1.21 -9.09
CA ASP A 144 -7.02 -0.19 -9.27
C ASP A 144 -7.77 -0.83 -10.44
N VAL A 145 -7.54 -0.34 -11.65
CA VAL A 145 -8.16 -0.84 -12.88
C VAL A 145 -7.26 -1.89 -13.52
N GLY A 146 -7.77 -3.11 -13.65
CA GLY A 146 -7.06 -4.25 -14.25
C GLY A 146 -5.81 -4.69 -13.48
N TRP A 147 -5.09 -5.64 -14.04
CA TRP A 147 -3.82 -6.12 -13.46
C TRP A 147 -2.70 -5.11 -13.72
N PRO A 148 -1.84 -4.84 -12.73
CA PRO A 148 -0.66 -4.02 -12.96
C PRO A 148 0.27 -4.64 -14.02
N THR A 149 0.76 -3.80 -14.94
CA THR A 149 1.77 -4.20 -15.94
C THR A 149 3.14 -3.70 -15.51
N VAL A 150 3.94 -4.58 -14.92
CA VAL A 150 5.24 -4.24 -14.37
C VAL A 150 6.34 -4.86 -15.23
N THR A 151 7.31 -4.05 -15.65
CA THR A 151 8.49 -4.49 -16.41
C THR A 151 9.70 -4.79 -15.54
N ALA A 152 9.73 -4.23 -14.31
CA ALA A 152 10.80 -4.48 -13.36
C ALA A 152 10.78 -5.95 -12.86
N PRO A 153 11.94 -6.57 -12.59
CA PRO A 153 12.01 -7.87 -11.92
C PRO A 153 11.17 -7.89 -10.64
N THR A 154 10.32 -8.91 -10.50
CA THR A 154 9.34 -9.01 -9.42
C THR A 154 9.40 -10.38 -8.75
N TRP A 155 9.46 -10.42 -7.43
CA TRP A 155 9.46 -11.60 -6.58
C TRP A 155 8.30 -11.59 -5.59
#